data_6ceefec9b49c550bf8d93934dc9b575f
#
_entry.id   6ceefec9b49c550bf8d93934dc9b575f
#
_cell.length_a   1.000
_cell.length_b   1.000
_cell.length_c   1.000
_cell.angle_alpha   90.00
_cell.angle_beta   90.00
_cell.angle_gamma   90.00
#
_symmetry.space_group_name_H-M   'P 1'
#
loop_
_entity.id
_entity.type
_entity.pdbx_description
1 polymer ?
#
loop_
_entity_poly.entity_id
_entity_poly.type
_entity_poly.pdbx_seq_one_letter_code
_entity_poly.pdbx_strand_id
1 'polypeptide(L)'
;MKKKTKITITVISIACIAAIGFLLFHPSPTPLPDEEEEEEKVAPVGPAFNADSAYAFTQAQCDFGPRPMNTPAHDQCEAWIVSQFKRLGCTVETQKADLKGYDGTVLHSTNIIARYRPEATTRILICAHWDSRPWA
;
A
#
# COMPACT_ATOMS: atom_id res chain seq x y z
N MET A 1 40.45 -32.61 -48.96
CA MET A 1 39.33 -32.31 -48.06
C MET A 1 39.38 -33.00 -46.68
N LYS A 2 39.94 -34.21 -46.55
CA LYS A 2 39.92 -34.98 -45.26
C LYS A 2 40.72 -34.37 -44.08
N LYS A 3 41.73 -33.50 -44.34
CA LYS A 3 42.59 -32.93 -43.27
C LYS A 3 41.89 -31.79 -42.51
N LYS A 4 41.15 -30.93 -43.20
CA LYS A 4 40.42 -29.80 -42.58
C LYS A 4 39.28 -30.27 -41.66
N THR A 5 38.55 -31.31 -42.04
CA THR A 5 37.43 -31.89 -41.24
C THR A 5 37.96 -32.49 -39.92
N LYS A 6 39.13 -33.15 -39.92
CA LYS A 6 39.70 -33.72 -38.69
C LYS A 6 40.13 -32.64 -37.69
N ILE A 7 40.71 -31.52 -38.16
CA ILE A 7 41.13 -30.40 -37.31
C ILE A 7 39.92 -29.75 -36.69
N THR A 8 38.80 -29.54 -37.47
CA THR A 8 37.57 -28.93 -36.96
C THR A 8 36.93 -29.79 -35.87
N ILE A 9 36.86 -31.12 -36.04
CA ILE A 9 36.33 -32.04 -35.04
C ILE A 9 37.13 -32.00 -33.76
N THR A 10 38.47 -32.01 -33.88
CA THR A 10 39.38 -31.95 -32.68
C THR A 10 39.20 -30.64 -31.90
N VAL A 11 39.10 -29.50 -32.57
CA VAL A 11 38.88 -28.20 -31.90
C VAL A 11 37.53 -28.13 -31.18
N ILE A 12 36.47 -28.67 -31.80
CA ILE A 12 35.13 -28.71 -31.16
C ILE A 12 35.17 -29.62 -29.92
N SER A 13 35.82 -30.77 -30.01
CA SER A 13 35.95 -31.70 -28.87
C SER A 13 36.69 -31.09 -27.68
N ILE A 14 37.76 -30.37 -27.95
CA ILE A 14 38.55 -29.68 -26.89
C ILE A 14 37.69 -28.55 -26.26
N ALA A 15 36.93 -27.79 -27.06
CA ALA A 15 36.05 -26.75 -26.55
C ALA A 15 34.91 -27.31 -25.68
N CYS A 16 34.34 -28.46 -26.08
CA CYS A 16 33.30 -29.13 -25.29
C CYS A 16 33.85 -29.66 -23.96
N ILE A 17 35.03 -30.25 -23.94
CA ILE A 17 35.68 -30.73 -22.71
C ILE A 17 36.00 -29.56 -21.77
N ALA A 18 36.49 -28.45 -22.29
CA ALA A 18 36.77 -27.25 -21.51
C ALA A 18 35.47 -26.66 -20.91
N ALA A 19 34.38 -26.63 -21.69
CA ALA A 19 33.10 -26.15 -21.21
C ALA A 19 32.51 -27.06 -20.11
N ILE A 20 32.60 -28.36 -20.25
CA ILE A 20 32.15 -29.34 -19.24
C ILE A 20 33.01 -29.22 -17.98
N GLY A 21 34.36 -29.10 -18.13
CA GLY A 21 35.26 -28.86 -17.01
C GLY A 21 34.92 -27.57 -16.26
N PHE A 22 34.61 -26.48 -16.97
CA PHE A 22 34.20 -25.23 -16.37
C PHE A 22 32.89 -25.37 -15.58
N LEU A 23 31.91 -26.12 -16.12
CA LEU A 23 30.61 -26.36 -15.43
C LEU A 23 30.79 -27.27 -14.21
N LEU A 24 31.69 -28.24 -14.25
CA LEU A 24 31.90 -29.18 -13.14
C LEU A 24 32.81 -28.64 -12.02
N PHE A 25 33.71 -27.70 -12.35
CA PHE A 25 34.64 -27.10 -11.40
C PHE A 25 34.28 -25.69 -10.93
N HIS A 26 33.20 -25.11 -11.47
CA HIS A 26 32.69 -23.87 -10.89
C HIS A 26 31.99 -24.25 -9.57
N PRO A 27 32.50 -23.79 -8.42
CA PRO A 27 31.79 -23.94 -7.18
C PRO A 27 30.45 -23.18 -7.35
N SER A 28 29.36 -23.89 -7.14
CA SER A 28 28.03 -23.23 -7.01
C SER A 28 28.19 -22.06 -6.03
N PRO A 29 27.64 -20.85 -6.32
CA PRO A 29 27.65 -19.79 -5.33
C PRO A 29 27.07 -20.38 -4.06
N THR A 30 27.86 -20.40 -3.00
CA THR A 30 27.37 -20.74 -1.66
C THR A 30 26.17 -19.85 -1.41
N PRO A 31 24.98 -20.40 -1.09
CA PRO A 31 23.90 -19.55 -0.61
C PRO A 31 24.47 -18.71 0.51
N LEU A 32 24.33 -17.39 0.38
CA LEU A 32 24.60 -16.50 1.52
C LEU A 32 23.80 -17.10 2.69
N PRO A 33 24.38 -17.17 3.90
CA PRO A 33 23.57 -17.50 5.05
C PRO A 33 22.35 -16.60 5.00
N ASP A 34 21.15 -17.18 5.03
CA ASP A 34 19.96 -16.41 5.31
C ASP A 34 20.26 -15.70 6.62
N GLU A 35 20.68 -14.44 6.54
CA GLU A 35 20.62 -13.54 7.67
C GLU A 35 19.11 -13.48 7.96
N GLU A 36 18.64 -14.40 8.82
CA GLU A 36 17.39 -14.19 9.54
C GLU A 36 17.63 -12.86 10.26
N GLU A 37 17.24 -11.75 9.61
CA GLU A 37 17.03 -10.49 10.30
C GLU A 37 16.06 -10.85 11.42
N GLU A 38 16.59 -11.07 12.62
CA GLU A 38 15.77 -11.09 13.83
C GLU A 38 15.09 -9.71 13.83
N GLU A 39 13.85 -9.65 13.29
CA GLU A 39 13.00 -8.49 13.44
C GLU A 39 12.96 -8.22 14.95
N GLU A 40 13.73 -7.22 15.37
CA GLU A 40 13.67 -6.73 16.74
C GLU A 40 12.20 -6.38 16.99
N LYS A 41 11.50 -7.27 17.71
CA LYS A 41 10.09 -7.08 18.08
C LYS A 41 10.02 -5.85 18.98
N VAL A 42 9.98 -4.68 18.34
CA VAL A 42 9.76 -3.42 19.03
C VAL A 42 8.42 -3.53 19.76
N ALA A 43 8.48 -3.55 21.09
CA ALA A 43 7.26 -3.59 21.89
C ALA A 43 6.38 -2.36 21.55
N PRO A 44 5.07 -2.55 21.31
CA PRO A 44 4.19 -1.44 20.98
C PRO A 44 4.20 -0.40 22.12
N VAL A 45 4.50 0.84 21.78
CA VAL A 45 4.62 1.96 22.73
C VAL A 45 3.25 2.58 23.09
N GLY A 46 2.17 2.06 22.56
CA GLY A 46 0.82 2.59 22.74
C GLY A 46 -0.13 1.61 23.42
N PRO A 47 -1.37 2.03 23.67
CA PRO A 47 -2.42 1.13 24.14
C PRO A 47 -2.69 0.03 23.10
N ALA A 48 -3.17 -1.12 23.57
CA ALA A 48 -3.53 -2.22 22.68
C ALA A 48 -4.59 -1.78 21.66
N PHE A 49 -4.41 -2.22 20.42
CA PHE A 49 -5.37 -1.94 19.35
C PHE A 49 -6.71 -2.60 19.67
N ASN A 50 -7.80 -1.83 19.58
CA ASN A 50 -9.15 -2.32 19.81
C ASN A 50 -9.83 -2.64 18.46
N ALA A 51 -9.77 -3.90 18.07
CA ALA A 51 -10.33 -4.39 16.82
C ALA A 51 -11.85 -4.23 16.75
N ASP A 52 -12.57 -4.46 17.86
CA ASP A 52 -14.03 -4.32 17.89
C ASP A 52 -14.48 -2.90 17.64
N SER A 53 -13.79 -1.93 18.24
CA SER A 53 -14.04 -0.51 17.98
C SER A 53 -13.75 -0.12 16.52
N ALA A 54 -12.66 -0.62 15.96
CA ALA A 54 -12.31 -0.37 14.55
C ALA A 54 -13.37 -0.95 13.60
N TYR A 55 -13.83 -2.17 13.88
CA TYR A 55 -14.91 -2.80 13.13
C TYR A 55 -16.22 -2.01 13.24
N ALA A 56 -16.61 -1.59 14.46
CA ALA A 56 -17.81 -0.83 14.69
C ALA A 56 -17.82 0.52 13.95
N PHE A 57 -16.69 1.22 13.90
CA PHE A 57 -16.57 2.44 13.09
C PHE A 57 -16.69 2.19 11.59
N THR A 58 -16.14 1.08 11.10
CA THR A 58 -16.27 0.69 9.70
C THR A 58 -17.72 0.33 9.36
N GLN A 59 -18.36 -0.48 10.21
CA GLN A 59 -19.75 -0.85 10.04
C GLN A 59 -20.67 0.37 10.02
N ALA A 60 -20.49 1.30 10.95
CA ALA A 60 -21.29 2.52 11.01
C ALA A 60 -21.18 3.37 9.73
N GLN A 61 -20.02 3.38 9.08
CA GLN A 61 -19.86 4.03 7.77
C GLN A 61 -20.59 3.26 6.66
N CYS A 62 -20.57 1.93 6.69
CA CYS A 62 -21.28 1.08 5.74
C CYS A 62 -22.80 1.21 5.86
N ASP A 63 -23.30 1.42 7.07
CA ASP A 63 -24.75 1.54 7.36
C ASP A 63 -25.41 2.78 6.71
N PHE A 64 -24.62 3.80 6.34
CA PHE A 64 -25.12 4.90 5.50
C PHE A 64 -25.41 4.46 4.05
N GLY A 65 -24.96 3.27 3.65
CA GLY A 65 -25.08 2.78 2.29
C GLY A 65 -24.08 3.43 1.32
N PRO A 66 -24.36 3.36 0.00
CA PRO A 66 -23.52 4.02 -1.00
C PRO A 66 -23.48 5.54 -0.77
N ARG A 67 -22.25 6.08 -0.76
CA ARG A 67 -21.96 7.49 -0.43
C ARG A 67 -21.28 8.23 -1.59
N PRO A 68 -21.82 8.20 -2.81
CA PRO A 68 -21.29 9.04 -3.88
C PRO A 68 -21.45 10.51 -3.51
N MET A 69 -20.53 11.35 -3.98
CA MET A 69 -20.67 12.80 -3.85
C MET A 69 -22.04 13.27 -4.36
N ASN A 70 -22.58 14.36 -3.81
CA ASN A 70 -23.91 14.92 -4.10
C ASN A 70 -25.10 14.05 -3.62
N THR A 71 -24.90 13.14 -2.67
CA THR A 71 -25.99 12.34 -2.10
C THR A 71 -26.20 12.64 -0.61
N PRO A 72 -27.44 12.51 -0.10
CA PRO A 72 -27.70 12.67 1.33
C PRO A 72 -26.90 11.72 2.22
N ALA A 73 -26.63 10.49 1.74
CA ALA A 73 -25.81 9.52 2.46
C ALA A 73 -24.36 9.99 2.62
N HIS A 74 -23.80 10.65 1.59
CA HIS A 74 -22.50 11.30 1.66
C HIS A 74 -22.47 12.38 2.75
N ASP A 75 -23.43 13.30 2.74
CA ASP A 75 -23.49 14.41 3.70
C ASP A 75 -23.68 13.91 5.14
N GLN A 76 -24.51 12.89 5.34
CA GLN A 76 -24.74 12.28 6.64
C GLN A 76 -23.49 11.58 7.16
N CYS A 77 -22.75 10.87 6.30
CA CYS A 77 -21.50 10.23 6.66
C CYS A 77 -20.41 11.26 6.96
N GLU A 78 -20.28 12.35 6.18
CA GLU A 78 -19.41 13.49 6.49
C GLU A 78 -19.65 14.00 7.90
N ALA A 79 -20.92 14.34 8.20
CA ALA A 79 -21.31 14.87 9.51
C ALA A 79 -20.99 13.89 10.65
N TRP A 80 -21.22 12.61 10.44
CA TRP A 80 -20.91 11.57 11.41
C TRP A 80 -19.40 11.46 11.66
N ILE A 81 -18.57 11.37 10.60
CA ILE A 81 -17.10 11.30 10.72
C ILE A 81 -16.57 12.52 11.49
N VAL A 82 -17.00 13.72 11.13
CA VAL A 82 -16.63 14.97 11.81
C VAL A 82 -16.98 14.90 13.30
N SER A 83 -18.18 14.40 13.63
CA SER A 83 -18.63 14.25 15.01
C SER A 83 -17.77 13.28 15.80
N GLN A 84 -17.34 12.16 15.20
CA GLN A 84 -16.48 11.17 15.85
C GLN A 84 -15.10 11.77 16.17
N PHE A 85 -14.48 12.45 15.22
CA PHE A 85 -13.18 13.09 15.47
C PHE A 85 -13.25 14.18 16.55
N LYS A 86 -14.32 14.99 16.54
CA LYS A 86 -14.55 15.98 17.61
C LYS A 86 -14.73 15.31 18.96
N ARG A 87 -15.49 14.23 19.06
CA ARG A 87 -15.69 13.44 20.28
C ARG A 87 -14.38 12.86 20.83
N LEU A 88 -13.44 12.53 19.93
CA LEU A 88 -12.10 12.04 20.27
C LEU A 88 -11.09 13.18 20.60
N GLY A 89 -11.54 14.41 20.67
CA GLY A 89 -10.71 15.57 21.04
C GLY A 89 -9.85 16.14 19.92
N CYS A 90 -10.15 15.78 18.67
CA CYS A 90 -9.44 16.34 17.53
C CYS A 90 -9.93 17.75 17.17
N THR A 91 -9.01 18.62 16.74
CA THR A 91 -9.37 19.83 15.98
C THR A 91 -9.71 19.42 14.57
N VAL A 92 -10.96 19.68 14.14
CA VAL A 92 -11.47 19.24 12.82
C VAL A 92 -11.73 20.43 11.93
N GLU A 93 -11.23 20.34 10.71
CA GLU A 93 -11.44 21.27 9.61
C GLU A 93 -12.01 20.50 8.41
N THR A 94 -12.96 21.10 7.70
CA THR A 94 -13.47 20.56 6.43
C THR A 94 -13.06 21.47 5.29
N GLN A 95 -12.43 20.91 4.26
CA GLN A 95 -12.04 21.59 3.05
C GLN A 95 -13.01 21.20 1.94
N LYS A 96 -13.84 22.13 1.50
CA LYS A 96 -14.84 21.91 0.44
C LYS A 96 -14.32 22.43 -0.89
N ALA A 97 -14.62 21.69 -1.96
CA ALA A 97 -14.26 22.06 -3.34
C ALA A 97 -15.29 21.53 -4.33
N ASP A 98 -15.59 22.33 -5.33
CA ASP A 98 -16.41 21.93 -6.45
C ASP A 98 -15.50 21.39 -7.55
N LEU A 99 -15.65 20.12 -7.88
CA LEU A 99 -14.89 19.43 -8.89
C LEU A 99 -15.76 19.18 -10.12
N LYS A 100 -15.20 19.37 -11.30
CA LYS A 100 -15.90 19.07 -12.54
C LYS A 100 -15.70 17.61 -12.92
N GLY A 101 -16.79 16.83 -12.93
CA GLY A 101 -16.82 15.46 -13.42
C GLY A 101 -16.54 15.39 -14.94
N TYR A 102 -16.23 14.19 -15.43
CA TYR A 102 -15.97 13.96 -16.86
C TYR A 102 -17.18 14.27 -17.77
N ASP A 103 -18.39 14.11 -17.23
CA ASP A 103 -19.67 14.37 -17.87
C ASP A 103 -20.15 15.83 -17.70
N GLY A 104 -19.34 16.67 -17.04
CA GLY A 104 -19.64 18.06 -16.74
C GLY A 104 -20.41 18.28 -15.45
N THR A 105 -20.81 17.23 -14.73
CA THR A 105 -21.46 17.34 -13.42
C THR A 105 -20.54 18.01 -12.42
N VAL A 106 -21.07 18.93 -11.61
CA VAL A 106 -20.32 19.49 -10.46
C VAL A 106 -20.43 18.53 -9.29
N LEU A 107 -19.28 18.09 -8.80
CA LEU A 107 -19.14 17.19 -7.66
C LEU A 107 -18.71 18.00 -6.43
N HIS A 108 -19.54 18.03 -5.41
CA HIS A 108 -19.25 18.70 -4.14
C HIS A 108 -18.38 17.79 -3.28
N SER A 109 -17.07 18.02 -3.33
CA SER A 109 -16.08 17.22 -2.61
C SER A 109 -15.79 17.84 -1.24
N THR A 110 -15.58 16.99 -0.24
CA THR A 110 -15.14 17.41 1.11
C THR A 110 -13.97 16.57 1.58
N ASN A 111 -12.86 17.23 1.90
CA ASN A 111 -11.79 16.62 2.70
C ASN A 111 -12.02 16.93 4.17
N ILE A 112 -11.90 15.91 5.03
CA ILE A 112 -12.00 16.05 6.48
C ILE A 112 -10.60 15.96 7.05
N ILE A 113 -10.13 17.01 7.69
CA ILE A 113 -8.79 17.10 8.27
C ILE A 113 -8.95 17.13 9.78
N ALA A 114 -8.54 16.06 10.46
CA ALA A 114 -8.59 15.95 11.90
C ALA A 114 -7.17 15.97 12.48
N ARG A 115 -6.91 16.88 13.41
CA ARG A 115 -5.62 17.02 14.07
C ARG A 115 -5.74 16.64 15.54
N TYR A 116 -5.08 15.55 15.92
CA TYR A 116 -4.92 15.15 17.29
C TYR A 116 -3.62 15.74 17.83
N ARG A 117 -3.64 16.43 18.97
CA ARG A 117 -2.50 17.10 19.58
C ARG A 117 -1.75 18.01 18.57
N PRO A 118 -2.41 19.05 18.03
CA PRO A 118 -1.85 19.90 16.98
C PRO A 118 -0.55 20.62 17.37
N GLU A 119 -0.28 20.72 18.67
CA GLU A 119 0.94 21.29 19.24
C GLU A 119 2.17 20.37 19.16
N ALA A 120 2.00 19.09 18.88
CA ALA A 120 3.10 18.14 18.80
C ALA A 120 4.05 18.46 17.64
N THR A 121 5.36 18.39 17.88
CA THR A 121 6.40 18.69 16.89
C THR A 121 6.61 17.54 15.89
N THR A 122 6.44 16.30 16.35
CA THR A 122 6.49 15.11 15.48
C THR A 122 5.07 14.69 15.13
N ARG A 123 4.80 14.55 13.84
CA ARG A 123 3.46 14.23 13.33
C ARG A 123 3.51 13.11 12.30
N ILE A 124 2.45 12.32 12.27
CA ILE A 124 2.20 11.29 11.27
C ILE A 124 0.92 11.70 10.54
N LEU A 125 0.93 11.64 9.21
CA LEU A 125 -0.27 11.83 8.39
C LEU A 125 -0.82 10.46 8.00
N ILE A 126 -2.09 10.22 8.34
CA ILE A 126 -2.82 9.03 7.93
C ILE A 126 -3.97 9.49 7.03
N CYS A 127 -4.08 8.92 5.84
CA CYS A 127 -5.11 9.26 4.87
C CYS A 127 -5.97 8.03 4.58
N ALA A 128 -7.28 8.24 4.47
CA ALA A 128 -8.23 7.22 4.05
C ALA A 128 -9.33 7.85 3.20
N HIS A 129 -9.80 7.09 2.22
CA HIS A 129 -10.95 7.42 1.40
C HIS A 129 -12.24 7.10 2.16
N TRP A 130 -13.24 7.95 2.15
CA TRP A 130 -14.47 7.75 2.89
C TRP A 130 -15.76 7.78 2.04
N ASP A 131 -15.74 8.41 0.88
CA ASP A 131 -16.84 8.37 -0.09
C ASP A 131 -16.80 7.09 -0.94
N SER A 132 -17.86 6.80 -1.67
CA SER A 132 -17.94 5.66 -2.58
C SER A 132 -18.15 6.11 -4.02
N ARG A 133 -17.75 5.24 -4.97
CA ARG A 133 -18.00 5.50 -6.39
C ARG A 133 -19.47 5.38 -6.69
N PRO A 134 -20.04 6.20 -7.61
CA PRO A 134 -21.44 6.13 -8.01
C PRO A 134 -21.74 4.86 -8.84
N TRP A 135 -20.72 4.25 -9.41
CA TRP A 135 -20.78 3.00 -10.19
C TRP A 135 -19.59 2.12 -9.86
N ALA A 136 -19.78 0.82 -9.83
CA ALA A 136 -18.77 -0.19 -9.60
C ALA A 136 -18.21 -0.69 -10.96
#